data_3d2104d7e964282f2fcd5ca2471873e7
#
_entry.id   3d2104d7e964282f2fcd5ca2471873e7
#
_cell.length_a   1.000
_cell.length_b   1.000
_cell.length_c   1.000
_cell.angle_alpha   90.00
_cell.angle_beta   90.00
_cell.angle_gamma   90.00
#
_symmetry.space_group_name_H-M   'P 1'
#
loop_
_entity.id
_entity.type
_entity.pdbx_description
1 polymer ?
#
loop_
_entity_poly.entity_id
_entity_poly.type
_entity_poly.pdbx_seq_one_letter_code
_entity_poly.pdbx_strand_id
1 'polypeptide(L)'
;MTGRLTTRFCGGEFVCVDDVPEGTHITAVVRPEDVEITKPENGTIRGVVTAVIFKGMHYEITIQSGKNEIVARSTKAANVGDRVGICLEPDGIHIMIAEDHTNTFQVDINKDYRLEYNGQLLHASLTKLIKGGKRQEDGTIIDANGEVIDLSRIRVMASIQPEDIDMTDNQEEGLIQGNISNLIYLGSHYLYIIHTELEQDFAVYDEDLWNMGDRVGLIMPTEKMSFTIRK
;
A
#
# COMPACT_ATOMS: atom_id res chain seq x y z
N MET A 1 -22.57 22.29 6.92
CA MET A 1 -22.33 22.06 5.48
C MET A 1 -21.59 20.74 5.41
N THR A 2 -22.27 19.67 5.05
CA THR A 2 -21.63 18.38 4.77
C THR A 2 -20.84 18.54 3.47
N GLY A 3 -19.52 18.63 3.59
CA GLY A 3 -18.63 18.62 2.44
C GLY A 3 -18.79 17.26 1.73
N ARG A 4 -19.08 17.25 0.45
CA ARG A 4 -19.06 16.03 -0.34
C ARG A 4 -17.61 15.60 -0.49
N LEU A 5 -17.28 14.37 -0.09
CA LEU A 5 -15.95 13.81 -0.29
C LEU A 5 -15.72 13.59 -1.79
N THR A 6 -14.56 14.04 -2.27
CA THR A 6 -14.12 13.77 -3.64
C THR A 6 -12.97 12.77 -3.58
N THR A 7 -13.09 11.67 -4.31
CA THR A 7 -12.04 10.63 -4.42
C THR A 7 -11.56 10.51 -5.86
N ARG A 8 -10.30 10.05 -6.04
CA ARG A 8 -9.71 9.82 -7.37
C ARG A 8 -9.29 8.37 -7.51
N PHE A 9 -9.82 7.71 -8.54
CA PHE A 9 -9.39 6.37 -8.93
C PHE A 9 -9.62 6.14 -10.43
N CYS A 10 -8.89 5.21 -11.01
CA CYS A 10 -8.94 4.87 -12.46
C CYS A 10 -8.81 6.08 -13.38
N GLY A 11 -8.11 7.15 -12.94
CA GLY A 11 -7.94 8.38 -13.72
C GLY A 11 -9.15 9.32 -13.74
N GLY A 12 -10.23 9.00 -13.03
CA GLY A 12 -11.42 9.82 -12.83
C GLY A 12 -11.48 10.47 -11.43
N GLU A 13 -12.25 11.54 -11.31
CA GLU A 13 -12.59 12.19 -10.04
C GLU A 13 -14.08 12.02 -9.77
N PHE A 14 -14.43 11.51 -8.60
CA PHE A 14 -15.80 11.16 -8.23
C PHE A 14 -16.19 11.79 -6.91
N VAL A 15 -17.45 12.17 -6.79
CA VAL A 15 -18.07 12.59 -5.54
C VAL A 15 -18.67 11.35 -4.87
N CYS A 16 -18.41 11.15 -3.58
CA CYS A 16 -18.98 10.06 -2.78
C CYS A 16 -19.85 10.64 -1.67
N VAL A 17 -20.71 9.79 -1.12
CA VAL A 17 -21.61 10.15 0.00
C VAL A 17 -21.00 9.85 1.38
N ASP A 18 -19.98 8.99 1.43
CA ASP A 18 -19.30 8.62 2.67
C ASP A 18 -18.46 9.78 3.21
N ASP A 19 -18.45 9.96 4.53
CA ASP A 19 -17.68 10.99 5.23
C ASP A 19 -16.41 10.38 5.82
N VAL A 20 -15.27 10.65 5.19
CA VAL A 20 -13.96 10.14 5.61
C VAL A 20 -13.00 11.32 5.74
N PRO A 21 -12.12 11.37 6.77
CA PRO A 21 -11.16 12.44 6.95
C PRO A 21 -10.27 12.64 5.71
N GLU A 22 -9.96 13.90 5.37
CA GLU A 22 -9.07 14.22 4.26
C GLU A 22 -7.68 13.58 4.46
N GLY A 23 -7.14 12.98 3.40
CA GLY A 23 -5.84 12.29 3.46
C GLY A 23 -5.90 10.85 3.95
N THR A 24 -7.09 10.30 4.24
CA THR A 24 -7.25 8.88 4.58
C THR A 24 -7.05 8.02 3.33
N HIS A 25 -6.23 6.97 3.46
CA HIS A 25 -6.13 5.93 2.44
C HIS A 25 -7.44 5.14 2.40
N ILE A 26 -8.01 5.01 1.22
CA ILE A 26 -9.32 4.38 1.03
C ILE A 26 -9.29 3.34 -0.08
N THR A 27 -10.18 2.36 0.03
CA THR A 27 -10.57 1.48 -1.06
C THR A 27 -11.96 1.86 -1.52
N ALA A 28 -12.11 2.22 -2.80
CA ALA A 28 -13.41 2.45 -3.40
C ALA A 28 -13.96 1.13 -3.94
N VAL A 29 -15.11 0.73 -3.45
CA VAL A 29 -15.83 -0.48 -3.90
C VAL A 29 -17.03 -0.06 -4.72
N VAL A 30 -17.11 -0.54 -5.95
CA VAL A 30 -18.21 -0.27 -6.89
C VAL A 30 -18.79 -1.62 -7.35
N ARG A 31 -20.10 -1.77 -7.25
CA ARG A 31 -20.76 -2.98 -7.73
C ARG A 31 -20.92 -2.91 -9.25
N PRO A 32 -20.84 -4.04 -9.97
CA PRO A 32 -21.03 -4.06 -11.43
C PRO A 32 -22.35 -3.46 -11.94
N GLU A 33 -23.40 -3.52 -11.14
CA GLU A 33 -24.71 -2.92 -11.44
C GLU A 33 -24.74 -1.40 -11.31
N ASP A 34 -23.82 -0.81 -10.54
CA ASP A 34 -23.72 0.64 -10.33
C ASP A 34 -22.80 1.31 -11.36
N VAL A 35 -22.18 0.50 -12.24
CA VAL A 35 -21.33 0.98 -13.34
C VAL A 35 -22.20 1.28 -14.55
N GLU A 36 -22.42 2.54 -14.85
CA GLU A 36 -23.15 2.97 -16.02
C GLU A 36 -22.24 3.12 -17.26
N ILE A 37 -22.55 2.39 -18.32
CA ILE A 37 -21.85 2.50 -19.62
C ILE A 37 -22.52 3.57 -20.47
N THR A 38 -21.74 4.54 -20.92
CA THR A 38 -22.17 5.67 -21.72
C THR A 38 -21.26 5.88 -22.93
N LYS A 39 -21.49 6.95 -23.70
CA LYS A 39 -20.58 7.33 -24.76
C LYS A 39 -19.26 7.85 -24.18
N PRO A 40 -18.12 7.67 -24.90
CA PRO A 40 -16.81 8.07 -24.38
C PRO A 40 -16.71 9.54 -23.94
N GLU A 41 -17.42 10.43 -24.59
CA GLU A 41 -17.44 11.87 -24.29
C GLU A 41 -18.18 12.22 -23.00
N ASN A 42 -19.09 11.35 -22.56
CA ASN A 42 -19.94 11.59 -21.37
C ASN A 42 -19.43 10.87 -20.09
N GLY A 43 -18.47 9.96 -20.25
CA GLY A 43 -17.94 9.21 -19.11
C GLY A 43 -16.83 9.94 -18.36
N THR A 44 -16.80 9.79 -17.07
CA THR A 44 -15.71 10.26 -16.19
C THR A 44 -14.45 9.42 -16.42
N ILE A 45 -14.61 8.11 -16.62
CA ILE A 45 -13.55 7.20 -17.03
C ILE A 45 -13.81 6.78 -18.48
N ARG A 46 -12.76 6.54 -19.26
CA ARG A 46 -12.84 6.04 -20.63
C ARG A 46 -12.14 4.70 -20.74
N GLY A 47 -12.74 3.77 -21.45
CA GLY A 47 -12.17 2.45 -21.66
C GLY A 47 -12.58 1.80 -22.98
N VAL A 48 -12.07 0.58 -23.16
CA VAL A 48 -12.38 -0.27 -24.31
C VAL A 48 -12.97 -1.58 -23.78
N VAL A 49 -14.07 -2.01 -24.36
CA VAL A 49 -14.71 -3.28 -24.03
C VAL A 49 -13.80 -4.44 -24.46
N THR A 50 -13.43 -5.30 -23.51
CA THR A 50 -12.56 -6.46 -23.76
C THR A 50 -13.30 -7.78 -23.74
N ALA A 51 -14.41 -7.87 -22.96
CA ALA A 51 -15.27 -9.05 -22.96
C ALA A 51 -16.73 -8.68 -22.76
N VAL A 52 -17.62 -9.51 -23.27
CA VAL A 52 -19.09 -9.41 -23.11
C VAL A 52 -19.66 -10.80 -22.92
N ILE A 53 -20.27 -11.06 -21.77
CA ILE A 53 -20.83 -12.35 -21.41
C ILE A 53 -22.32 -12.17 -21.08
N PHE A 54 -23.20 -12.89 -21.76
CA PHE A 54 -24.63 -12.89 -21.48
C PHE A 54 -24.93 -13.85 -20.31
N LYS A 55 -25.55 -13.35 -19.26
CA LYS A 55 -25.92 -14.09 -18.03
C LYS A 55 -27.43 -14.38 -17.93
N GLY A 56 -28.11 -14.52 -19.09
CA GLY A 56 -29.53 -14.84 -19.15
C GLY A 56 -30.47 -13.64 -19.09
N MET A 57 -30.28 -12.67 -18.24
CA MET A 57 -31.09 -11.46 -18.09
C MET A 57 -30.32 -10.16 -18.32
N HIS A 58 -29.00 -10.20 -18.21
CA HIS A 58 -28.10 -9.06 -18.38
C HIS A 58 -26.80 -9.50 -19.01
N TYR A 59 -26.03 -8.53 -19.47
CA TYR A 59 -24.65 -8.69 -19.94
C TYR A 59 -23.70 -8.28 -18.84
N GLU A 60 -22.67 -9.07 -18.63
CA GLU A 60 -21.48 -8.71 -17.87
C GLU A 60 -20.45 -8.24 -18.89
N ILE A 61 -20.04 -6.99 -18.78
CA ILE A 61 -19.20 -6.30 -19.75
C ILE A 61 -17.90 -5.90 -19.06
N THR A 62 -16.79 -6.45 -19.51
CA THR A 62 -15.47 -6.12 -19.02
C THR A 62 -14.88 -4.98 -19.86
N ILE A 63 -14.40 -3.94 -19.18
CA ILE A 63 -13.89 -2.72 -19.80
C ILE A 63 -12.48 -2.47 -19.29
N GLN A 64 -11.51 -2.37 -20.20
CA GLN A 64 -10.13 -2.00 -19.86
C GLN A 64 -9.96 -0.49 -19.92
N SER A 65 -9.53 0.13 -18.80
CA SER A 65 -9.18 1.55 -18.71
C SER A 65 -7.76 1.71 -18.18
N GLY A 66 -6.81 1.95 -19.06
CA GLY A 66 -5.39 1.95 -18.72
C GLY A 66 -4.94 0.59 -18.19
N LYS A 67 -4.44 0.55 -16.97
CA LYS A 67 -4.07 -0.70 -16.26
C LYS A 67 -5.24 -1.36 -15.51
N ASN A 68 -6.38 -0.68 -15.38
CA ASN A 68 -7.50 -1.15 -14.58
C ASN A 68 -8.55 -1.86 -15.44
N GLU A 69 -9.09 -2.94 -14.90
CA GLU A 69 -10.22 -3.67 -15.44
C GLU A 69 -11.48 -3.31 -14.63
N ILE A 70 -12.55 -2.95 -15.31
CA ILE A 70 -13.83 -2.55 -14.71
C ILE A 70 -14.91 -3.46 -15.29
N VAL A 71 -15.69 -4.08 -14.41
CA VAL A 71 -16.82 -4.92 -14.79
C VAL A 71 -18.12 -4.13 -14.59
N ALA A 72 -18.94 -4.08 -15.65
CA ALA A 72 -20.26 -3.47 -15.63
C ALA A 72 -21.34 -4.52 -15.91
N ARG A 73 -22.50 -4.34 -15.26
CA ARG A 73 -23.69 -5.13 -15.54
C ARG A 73 -24.71 -4.26 -16.29
N SER A 74 -25.10 -4.68 -17.50
CA SER A 74 -26.01 -3.91 -18.36
C SER A 74 -27.08 -4.80 -18.99
N THR A 75 -28.28 -4.26 -19.17
CA THR A 75 -29.34 -4.89 -19.97
C THR A 75 -29.13 -4.68 -21.47
N LYS A 76 -28.22 -3.76 -21.86
CA LYS A 76 -27.87 -3.48 -23.24
C LYS A 76 -26.55 -4.17 -23.57
N ALA A 77 -26.47 -4.81 -24.73
CA ALA A 77 -25.24 -5.39 -25.23
C ALA A 77 -24.25 -4.30 -25.67
N ALA A 78 -22.96 -4.57 -25.51
CA ALA A 78 -21.88 -3.86 -26.15
C ALA A 78 -21.08 -4.84 -27.02
N ASN A 79 -20.21 -4.34 -27.90
CA ASN A 79 -19.32 -5.19 -28.68
C ASN A 79 -17.89 -5.10 -28.16
N VAL A 80 -17.17 -6.20 -28.19
CA VAL A 80 -15.74 -6.20 -27.93
C VAL A 80 -15.03 -5.24 -28.88
N GLY A 81 -14.19 -4.35 -28.35
CA GLY A 81 -13.51 -3.30 -29.08
C GLY A 81 -14.24 -1.93 -29.07
N ASP A 82 -15.50 -1.87 -28.59
CA ASP A 82 -16.20 -0.60 -28.44
C ASP A 82 -15.47 0.31 -27.46
N ARG A 83 -15.31 1.59 -27.83
CA ARG A 83 -14.86 2.64 -26.90
C ARG A 83 -16.05 3.18 -26.13
N VAL A 84 -15.96 3.14 -24.83
CA VAL A 84 -17.05 3.52 -23.93
C VAL A 84 -16.59 4.52 -22.87
N GLY A 85 -17.55 5.28 -22.34
CA GLY A 85 -17.41 6.05 -21.12
C GLY A 85 -18.05 5.30 -19.95
N ILE A 86 -17.55 5.51 -18.76
CA ILE A 86 -18.07 4.97 -17.51
C ILE A 86 -18.46 6.14 -16.62
N CYS A 87 -19.69 6.11 -16.11
CA CYS A 87 -20.19 6.98 -15.06
C CYS A 87 -20.52 6.15 -13.82
N LEU A 88 -20.32 6.77 -12.65
CA LEU A 88 -20.68 6.21 -11.37
C LEU A 88 -21.49 7.27 -10.62
N GLU A 89 -22.63 6.87 -10.12
CA GLU A 89 -23.42 7.74 -9.24
C GLU A 89 -22.77 7.78 -7.85
N PRO A 90 -22.85 8.90 -7.13
CA PRO A 90 -22.20 9.06 -5.81
C PRO A 90 -22.58 8.00 -4.78
N ASP A 91 -23.80 7.48 -4.81
CA ASP A 91 -24.33 6.44 -3.92
C ASP A 91 -23.94 5.01 -4.36
N GLY A 92 -23.47 4.83 -5.58
CA GLY A 92 -22.90 3.58 -6.09
C GLY A 92 -21.44 3.36 -5.71
N ILE A 93 -20.79 4.36 -5.09
CA ILE A 93 -19.40 4.28 -4.66
C ILE A 93 -19.36 4.11 -3.14
N HIS A 94 -18.97 2.93 -2.69
CA HIS A 94 -18.80 2.65 -1.27
C HIS A 94 -17.34 2.84 -0.89
N ILE A 95 -17.08 3.70 0.08
CA ILE A 95 -15.74 3.94 0.59
C ILE A 95 -15.50 3.04 1.80
N MET A 96 -14.46 2.23 1.70
CA MET A 96 -13.91 1.49 2.84
C MET A 96 -12.60 2.18 3.23
N ILE A 97 -12.41 2.41 4.53
CA ILE A 97 -11.11 2.84 5.03
C ILE A 97 -10.18 1.65 4.79
N ALA A 98 -9.10 1.88 4.03
CA ALA A 98 -8.08 0.85 3.86
C ALA A 98 -7.50 0.54 5.24
N GLU A 99 -7.40 -0.73 5.58
CA GLU A 99 -6.65 -1.12 6.78
C GLU A 99 -5.24 -0.59 6.65
N ASP A 100 -4.73 0.04 7.71
CA ASP A 100 -3.35 0.50 7.75
C ASP A 100 -2.44 -0.70 7.98
N HIS A 101 -1.92 -1.24 6.90
CA HIS A 101 -0.96 -2.34 6.91
C HIS A 101 0.50 -1.87 7.01
N THR A 102 0.71 -0.60 7.42
CA THR A 102 2.07 -0.08 7.62
C THR A 102 2.87 -0.99 8.57
N ASN A 103 3.95 -1.54 8.06
CA ASN A 103 4.83 -2.36 8.85
C ASN A 103 5.63 -1.50 9.83
N THR A 104 5.57 -1.83 11.11
CA THR A 104 6.29 -1.09 12.16
C THR A 104 7.05 -2.08 13.02
N PHE A 105 8.37 -1.91 13.14
CA PHE A 105 9.25 -2.81 13.87
C PHE A 105 10.36 -2.04 14.60
N GLN A 106 10.88 -2.64 15.66
CA GLN A 106 11.98 -2.08 16.41
C GLN A 106 13.30 -2.37 15.69
N VAL A 107 14.17 -1.36 15.63
CA VAL A 107 15.54 -1.49 15.14
C VAL A 107 16.54 -1.28 16.29
N ASP A 108 17.66 -1.97 16.21
CA ASP A 108 18.72 -1.87 17.19
C ASP A 108 19.64 -0.67 16.90
N ILE A 109 20.32 -0.21 17.95
CA ILE A 109 21.35 0.82 17.85
C ILE A 109 22.66 0.17 18.26
N ASN A 110 23.61 0.07 17.35
CA ASN A 110 24.91 -0.48 17.67
C ASN A 110 25.83 0.49 18.43
N LYS A 111 27.01 0.01 18.81
CA LYS A 111 28.01 0.78 19.59
C LYS A 111 28.49 2.04 18.88
N ASP A 112 28.37 2.09 17.56
CA ASP A 112 28.76 3.24 16.73
C ASP A 112 27.60 4.20 16.48
N TYR A 113 26.47 4.07 17.21
CA TYR A 113 25.24 4.85 17.05
C TYR A 113 24.62 4.72 15.65
N ARG A 114 24.78 3.55 15.01
CA ARG A 114 24.16 3.22 13.74
C ARG A 114 22.96 2.32 13.95
N LEU A 115 21.94 2.47 13.11
CA LEU A 115 20.76 1.63 13.17
C LEU A 115 21.05 0.30 12.48
N GLU A 116 20.52 -0.77 13.08
CA GLU A 116 20.75 -2.15 12.66
C GLU A 116 19.46 -2.96 12.80
N TYR A 117 19.18 -3.82 11.82
CA TYR A 117 18.08 -4.75 11.89
C TYR A 117 18.54 -6.10 11.35
N ASN A 118 18.24 -7.16 12.09
CA ASN A 118 18.67 -8.53 11.75
C ASN A 118 20.17 -8.63 11.40
N GLY A 119 21.02 -7.90 12.13
CA GLY A 119 22.48 -7.89 11.92
C GLY A 119 22.94 -7.08 10.69
N GLN A 120 22.03 -6.46 9.95
CA GLN A 120 22.35 -5.63 8.79
C GLN A 120 22.24 -4.14 9.13
N LEU A 121 23.20 -3.34 8.66
CA LEU A 121 23.21 -1.89 8.88
C LEU A 121 22.17 -1.21 7.99
N LEU A 122 21.35 -0.39 8.60
CA LEU A 122 20.43 0.50 7.90
C LEU A 122 21.13 1.82 7.57
N HIS A 123 20.92 2.35 6.36
CA HIS A 123 21.51 3.61 5.90
C HIS A 123 20.81 4.86 6.49
N ALA A 124 20.50 4.80 7.79
CA ALA A 124 19.86 5.88 8.53
C ALA A 124 20.79 6.39 9.64
N SER A 125 20.66 7.69 9.95
CA SER A 125 21.49 8.36 10.95
C SER A 125 20.70 8.68 12.20
N LEU A 126 21.07 8.09 13.34
CA LEU A 126 20.48 8.39 14.64
C LEU A 126 20.60 9.89 14.99
N THR A 127 21.68 10.53 14.60
CA THR A 127 21.89 11.97 14.83
C THR A 127 20.79 12.84 14.21
N LYS A 128 20.28 12.42 13.04
CA LYS A 128 19.17 13.14 12.37
C LYS A 128 17.82 12.96 13.07
N LEU A 129 17.64 11.86 13.79
CA LEU A 129 16.40 11.54 14.51
C LEU A 129 16.31 12.27 15.86
N ILE A 130 17.44 12.71 16.39
CA ILE A 130 17.52 13.43 17.67
C ILE A 130 17.46 14.93 17.40
N LYS A 131 16.46 15.62 17.92
CA LYS A 131 16.32 17.06 17.74
C LYS A 131 17.56 17.80 18.26
N GLY A 132 18.28 18.46 17.34
CA GLY A 132 19.54 19.15 17.65
C GLY A 132 20.70 18.22 17.93
N GLY A 133 20.59 16.94 17.58
CA GLY A 133 21.62 15.93 17.77
C GLY A 133 22.92 16.27 17.05
N LYS A 134 24.04 16.15 17.76
CA LYS A 134 25.39 16.34 17.21
C LYS A 134 26.31 15.19 17.62
N ARG A 135 27.09 14.69 16.68
CA ARG A 135 28.11 13.69 16.97
C ARG A 135 29.37 14.38 17.48
N GLN A 136 29.93 13.88 18.57
CA GLN A 136 31.18 14.33 19.16
C GLN A 136 32.39 13.61 18.51
N GLU A 137 33.60 14.10 18.76
CA GLU A 137 34.84 13.48 18.24
C GLU A 137 35.06 12.05 18.76
N ASP A 138 34.60 11.76 19.99
CA ASP A 138 34.66 10.44 20.60
C ASP A 138 33.56 9.47 20.08
N GLY A 139 32.72 9.94 19.14
CA GLY A 139 31.65 9.15 18.53
C GLY A 139 30.31 9.20 19.27
N THR A 140 30.24 9.78 20.48
CA THR A 140 28.97 9.93 21.22
C THR A 140 28.06 10.93 20.53
N ILE A 141 26.75 10.84 20.83
CA ILE A 141 25.75 11.80 20.34
C ILE A 141 25.23 12.59 21.54
N ILE A 142 25.20 13.92 21.39
CA ILE A 142 24.56 14.82 22.34
C ILE A 142 23.26 15.39 21.76
N ASP A 143 22.31 15.73 22.61
CA ASP A 143 21.08 16.41 22.22
C ASP A 143 21.25 17.95 22.11
N ALA A 144 20.14 18.67 21.91
CA ALA A 144 20.13 20.14 21.80
C ALA A 144 20.59 20.84 23.08
N ASN A 145 20.54 20.17 24.24
CA ASN A 145 20.93 20.70 25.54
C ASN A 145 22.41 20.39 25.87
N GLY A 146 23.09 19.62 25.03
CA GLY A 146 24.45 19.16 25.24
C GLY A 146 24.56 17.91 26.12
N GLU A 147 23.44 17.24 26.42
CA GLU A 147 23.45 16.00 27.19
C GLU A 147 23.76 14.81 26.29
N VAL A 148 24.64 13.92 26.79
CA VAL A 148 24.96 12.67 26.06
C VAL A 148 23.74 11.76 26.04
N ILE A 149 23.42 11.25 24.86
CA ILE A 149 22.31 10.35 24.66
C ILE A 149 22.61 8.98 25.25
N ASP A 150 21.79 8.57 26.20
CA ASP A 150 21.84 7.24 26.80
C ASP A 150 21.06 6.25 25.88
N LEU A 151 21.79 5.43 25.13
CA LEU A 151 21.20 4.43 24.21
C LEU A 151 20.28 3.42 24.90
N SER A 152 20.47 3.18 26.20
CA SER A 152 19.63 2.23 26.96
C SER A 152 18.18 2.72 27.15
N ARG A 153 17.96 4.04 27.01
CA ARG A 153 16.66 4.70 27.15
C ARG A 153 15.98 5.04 25.84
N ILE A 154 16.60 4.73 24.72
CA ILE A 154 16.07 5.04 23.40
C ILE A 154 15.67 3.76 22.71
N ARG A 155 14.45 3.75 22.17
CA ARG A 155 13.98 2.75 21.23
C ARG A 155 13.71 3.45 19.91
N VAL A 156 14.24 2.90 18.83
CA VAL A 156 13.95 3.39 17.47
C VAL A 156 12.98 2.42 16.82
N MET A 157 11.88 2.97 16.34
CA MET A 157 10.91 2.23 15.52
C MET A 157 11.11 2.63 14.07
N ALA A 158 11.24 1.65 13.19
CA ALA A 158 11.16 1.82 11.76
C ALA A 158 9.73 1.56 11.29
N SER A 159 9.29 2.27 10.27
CA SER A 159 8.01 2.02 9.58
C SER A 159 8.23 2.04 8.08
N ILE A 160 7.62 1.11 7.37
CA ILE A 160 7.68 0.98 5.91
C ILE A 160 6.30 0.55 5.38
N GLN A 161 5.91 1.09 4.23
CA GLN A 161 4.64 0.75 3.61
C GLN A 161 4.70 -0.62 2.94
N PRO A 162 3.60 -1.39 2.88
CA PRO A 162 3.55 -2.69 2.21
C PRO A 162 3.99 -2.66 0.75
N GLU A 163 3.68 -1.58 0.02
CA GLU A 163 4.04 -1.35 -1.37
C GLU A 163 5.51 -0.98 -1.60
N ASP A 164 6.25 -0.69 -0.53
CA ASP A 164 7.68 -0.35 -0.56
C ASP A 164 8.56 -1.55 -0.19
N ILE A 165 7.96 -2.73 0.03
CA ILE A 165 8.65 -3.99 0.31
C ILE A 165 8.54 -4.89 -0.91
N ASP A 166 9.66 -5.37 -1.42
CA ASP A 166 9.70 -6.37 -2.47
C ASP A 166 9.96 -7.77 -1.89
N MET A 167 9.32 -8.79 -2.48
CA MET A 167 9.60 -10.19 -2.17
C MET A 167 10.58 -10.79 -3.18
N THR A 168 11.45 -11.68 -2.72
CA THR A 168 12.38 -12.41 -3.58
C THR A 168 12.47 -13.88 -3.16
N ASP A 169 12.64 -14.78 -4.12
CA ASP A 169 12.96 -16.20 -3.89
C ASP A 169 14.44 -16.39 -3.49
N ASN A 170 15.31 -15.42 -3.83
CA ASN A 170 16.69 -15.36 -3.34
C ASN A 170 16.73 -14.79 -1.93
N GLN A 171 16.53 -15.64 -0.94
CA GLN A 171 16.38 -15.26 0.47
C GLN A 171 17.57 -14.46 1.02
N GLU A 172 18.79 -14.63 0.46
CA GLU A 172 19.99 -13.93 0.90
C GLU A 172 19.99 -12.43 0.53
N GLU A 173 19.16 -12.03 -0.44
CA GLU A 173 19.01 -10.62 -0.82
C GLU A 173 18.07 -9.86 0.12
N GLY A 174 17.26 -10.56 0.90
CA GLY A 174 16.33 -9.96 1.85
C GLY A 174 17.00 -9.42 3.10
N LEU A 175 16.48 -8.34 3.64
CA LEU A 175 16.86 -7.82 4.97
C LEU A 175 16.41 -8.80 6.07
N ILE A 176 15.32 -9.51 5.86
CA ILE A 176 14.79 -10.58 6.70
C ILE A 176 14.11 -11.64 5.81
N GLN A 177 14.00 -12.86 6.34
CA GLN A 177 13.36 -13.98 5.67
C GLN A 177 12.11 -14.41 6.43
N GLY A 178 11.16 -15.00 5.72
CA GLY A 178 9.94 -15.53 6.33
C GLY A 178 9.18 -16.44 5.37
N ASN A 179 8.06 -16.95 5.86
CA ASN A 179 7.15 -17.77 5.09
C ASN A 179 5.83 -17.04 4.87
N ILE A 180 5.26 -17.18 3.70
CA ILE A 180 3.93 -16.64 3.39
C ILE A 180 2.90 -17.38 4.24
N SER A 181 2.34 -16.68 5.22
CA SER A 181 1.35 -17.21 6.17
C SER A 181 -0.09 -16.92 5.77
N ASN A 182 -0.31 -15.86 4.99
CA ASN A 182 -1.63 -15.51 4.47
C ASN A 182 -1.52 -14.78 3.12
N LEU A 183 -2.59 -14.87 2.33
CA LEU A 183 -2.69 -14.30 0.98
C LEU A 183 -4.13 -13.85 0.74
N ILE A 184 -4.31 -12.58 0.37
CA ILE A 184 -5.62 -11.99 0.05
C ILE A 184 -5.51 -11.24 -1.27
N TYR A 185 -6.35 -11.58 -2.24
CA TYR A 185 -6.43 -10.84 -3.50
C TYR A 185 -7.29 -9.59 -3.33
N LEU A 186 -6.75 -8.42 -3.65
CA LEU A 186 -7.42 -7.12 -3.51
C LEU A 186 -7.93 -6.55 -4.84
N GLY A 187 -8.02 -7.40 -5.87
CA GLY A 187 -8.57 -7.01 -7.18
C GLY A 187 -7.53 -6.56 -8.20
N SER A 188 -6.46 -5.89 -7.80
CA SER A 188 -5.34 -5.45 -8.66
C SER A 188 -3.98 -6.01 -8.24
N HIS A 189 -3.86 -6.41 -6.99
CA HIS A 189 -2.64 -6.95 -6.39
C HIS A 189 -3.04 -7.88 -5.24
N TYR A 190 -2.05 -8.55 -4.68
CA TYR A 190 -2.22 -9.41 -3.51
C TYR A 190 -1.66 -8.73 -2.27
N LEU A 191 -2.34 -8.90 -1.14
CA LEU A 191 -1.79 -8.64 0.19
C LEU A 191 -1.26 -9.96 0.72
N TYR A 192 0.03 -9.99 1.00
CA TYR A 192 0.71 -11.11 1.64
C TYR A 192 1.01 -10.77 3.09
N ILE A 193 0.83 -11.74 3.98
CA ILE A 193 1.35 -11.68 5.35
C ILE A 193 2.50 -12.67 5.45
N ILE A 194 3.67 -12.16 5.77
CA ILE A 194 4.91 -12.92 5.86
C ILE A 194 5.28 -13.07 7.33
N HIS A 195 5.23 -14.31 7.82
CA HIS A 195 5.70 -14.62 9.17
C HIS A 195 7.21 -14.86 9.14
N THR A 196 7.97 -14.03 9.84
CA THR A 196 9.43 -14.02 9.79
C THR A 196 10.05 -14.87 10.89
N GLU A 197 11.36 -15.16 10.75
CA GLU A 197 12.15 -15.90 11.76
C GLU A 197 12.28 -15.13 13.10
N LEU A 198 11.99 -13.83 13.10
CA LEU A 198 11.96 -13.00 14.31
C LEU A 198 10.57 -12.96 14.97
N GLU A 199 9.68 -13.88 14.62
CA GLU A 199 8.30 -13.96 15.15
C GLU A 199 7.51 -12.65 14.92
N GLN A 200 7.73 -12.01 13.77
CA GLN A 200 7.05 -10.78 13.35
C GLN A 200 6.34 -11.02 12.02
N ASP A 201 5.18 -10.40 11.88
CA ASP A 201 4.43 -10.43 10.63
C ASP A 201 4.66 -9.15 9.85
N PHE A 202 4.94 -9.30 8.54
CA PHE A 202 5.05 -8.20 7.60
C PHE A 202 3.96 -8.33 6.54
N ALA A 203 3.29 -7.20 6.28
CA ALA A 203 2.35 -7.05 5.17
C ALA A 203 3.12 -6.59 3.93
N VAL A 204 2.89 -7.23 2.80
CA VAL A 204 3.53 -6.89 1.52
C VAL A 204 2.47 -6.86 0.41
N TYR A 205 2.49 -5.84 -0.44
CA TYR A 205 1.70 -5.80 -1.66
C TYR A 205 2.56 -6.20 -2.85
N ASP A 206 2.05 -7.18 -3.62
CA ASP A 206 2.72 -7.65 -4.82
C ASP A 206 1.69 -7.96 -5.92
N GLU A 207 2.03 -7.70 -7.17
CA GLU A 207 1.20 -8.04 -8.34
C GLU A 207 1.37 -9.51 -8.76
N ASP A 208 2.50 -10.12 -8.42
CA ASP A 208 2.84 -11.50 -8.74
C ASP A 208 2.18 -12.48 -7.76
N LEU A 209 1.84 -13.66 -8.27
CA LEU A 209 1.24 -14.73 -7.48
C LEU A 209 2.30 -15.64 -6.87
N TRP A 210 2.44 -15.57 -5.55
CA TRP A 210 3.22 -16.47 -4.71
C TRP A 210 2.31 -17.50 -4.04
N ASN A 211 2.86 -18.62 -3.59
CA ASN A 211 2.06 -19.66 -2.93
C ASN A 211 2.15 -19.54 -1.40
N MET A 212 1.07 -19.96 -0.75
CA MET A 212 1.06 -20.13 0.70
C MET A 212 2.17 -21.09 1.13
N GLY A 213 2.95 -20.68 2.14
CA GLY A 213 4.06 -21.46 2.67
C GLY A 213 5.39 -21.25 1.93
N ASP A 214 5.43 -20.56 0.79
CA ASP A 214 6.68 -20.22 0.12
C ASP A 214 7.56 -19.42 1.07
N ARG A 215 8.86 -19.73 1.06
CA ARG A 215 9.87 -19.01 1.84
C ARG A 215 10.46 -17.90 0.96
N VAL A 216 10.41 -16.67 1.46
CA VAL A 216 10.82 -15.48 0.74
C VAL A 216 11.78 -14.60 1.56
N GLY A 217 12.62 -13.85 0.87
CA GLY A 217 13.35 -12.74 1.44
C GLY A 217 12.57 -11.43 1.24
N LEU A 218 12.57 -10.56 2.25
CA LEU A 218 11.97 -9.23 2.17
C LEU A 218 13.04 -8.18 1.93
N ILE A 219 12.99 -7.55 0.77
CA ILE A 219 13.83 -6.41 0.39
C ILE A 219 13.14 -5.15 0.88
N MET A 220 13.76 -4.49 1.86
CA MET A 220 13.21 -3.28 2.49
C MET A 220 14.20 -2.11 2.33
N PRO A 221 14.05 -1.26 1.30
CA PRO A 221 14.95 -0.15 1.06
C PRO A 221 14.91 0.87 2.20
N THR A 222 16.06 1.17 2.81
CA THR A 222 16.14 2.08 3.98
C THR A 222 15.62 3.49 3.66
N GLU A 223 15.76 3.93 2.43
CA GLU A 223 15.30 5.24 1.94
C GLU A 223 13.77 5.36 1.90
N LYS A 224 13.07 4.22 1.91
CA LYS A 224 11.61 4.13 2.00
C LYS A 224 11.12 4.02 3.44
N MET A 225 12.02 3.79 4.38
CA MET A 225 11.70 3.69 5.80
C MET A 225 11.57 5.07 6.43
N SER A 226 10.63 5.21 7.33
CA SER A 226 10.58 6.30 8.29
C SER A 226 11.00 5.80 9.68
N PHE A 227 11.67 6.65 10.47
CA PHE A 227 12.18 6.28 11.78
C PHE A 227 11.68 7.24 12.85
N THR A 228 11.26 6.70 13.97
CA THR A 228 10.79 7.47 15.12
C THR A 228 11.46 6.99 16.41
N ILE A 229 11.77 7.93 17.32
CA ILE A 229 12.31 7.61 18.65
C ILE A 229 11.14 7.50 19.63
N ARG A 230 11.07 6.39 20.35
CA ARG A 230 10.24 6.23 21.55
C ARG A 230 11.12 6.32 22.79
N LYS A 231 10.74 7.17 23.72
CA LYS A 231 11.36 7.31 25.04
C LYS A 231 10.67 6.41 26.05
#